data_9cd486ebdf42e0ed5e486d76d03a33a8
#
_entry.id   9cd486ebdf42e0ed5e486d76d03a33a8
#
_cell.length_a   1.000
_cell.length_b   1.000
_cell.length_c   1.000
_cell.angle_alpha   90.00
_cell.angle_beta   90.00
_cell.angle_gamma   90.00
#
_symmetry.space_group_name_H-M   'P 1'
#
loop_
_entity.id
_entity.type
_entity.pdbx_description
1 polymer ?
#
loop_
_entity_poly.entity_id
_entity_poly.type
_entity_poly.pdbx_seq_one_letter_code
_entity_poly.pdbx_strand_id
1 'polypeptide(L)'
;MLDKGKHFLLLTVSTLIMAIGTYFFKFTNNFTFGGITGLAVLIAKTGLMTASDFNFVASMTLLVIGMIVLGKKFAAKTAYCSILLSVTLSFLERVCPMKAPLTDQPMLELCFAIALPALGSAILFNIGSSSGGTDIIAMILKKYSSFNIGPALILSDLLITIAGFFIFDIKTGLYSLLGLTIRSFMVDTFIENFNLSKYFNVVCDDPEPICDFIVHELNRSASVFHATGAYSGQDKAIVLTALNRTQAVRLRNFIKMTDPKAFILISNTSEIIGKGFHSI
;
A
#
# COMPACT_ATOMS: atom_id res chain seq x y z
N MET A 1 -18.27 4.49 -1.18
CA MET A 1 -18.17 3.23 -0.41
C MET A 1 -17.94 2.10 -1.40
N LEU A 2 -16.84 1.37 -1.30
CA LEU A 2 -16.65 0.12 -2.06
C LEU A 2 -17.74 -0.88 -1.61
N ASP A 3 -18.36 -1.54 -2.56
CA ASP A 3 -19.30 -2.62 -2.30
C ASP A 3 -18.64 -3.70 -1.44
N LYS A 4 -19.35 -4.28 -0.48
CA LYS A 4 -18.81 -5.31 0.42
C LYS A 4 -18.12 -6.45 -0.35
N GLY A 5 -18.64 -6.81 -1.51
CA GLY A 5 -18.06 -7.80 -2.40
C GLY A 5 -16.68 -7.38 -2.96
N LYS A 6 -16.52 -6.12 -3.35
CA LYS A 6 -15.23 -5.58 -3.84
C LYS A 6 -14.17 -5.55 -2.74
N HIS A 7 -14.56 -5.20 -1.51
CA HIS A 7 -13.66 -5.25 -0.36
C HIS A 7 -13.15 -6.66 -0.09
N PHE A 8 -14.05 -7.65 -0.09
CA PHE A 8 -13.69 -9.05 0.14
C PHE A 8 -12.78 -9.58 -0.98
N LEU A 9 -13.08 -9.26 -2.23
CA LEU A 9 -12.24 -9.62 -3.38
C LEU A 9 -10.83 -9.04 -3.25
N LEU A 10 -10.71 -7.77 -2.87
CA LEU A 10 -9.40 -7.12 -2.67
C LEU A 10 -8.60 -7.80 -1.55
N LEU A 11 -9.21 -8.14 -0.41
CA LEU A 11 -8.55 -8.88 0.67
C LEU A 11 -8.00 -10.22 0.16
N THR A 12 -8.83 -10.98 -0.57
CA THR A 12 -8.44 -12.29 -1.09
C THR A 12 -7.31 -12.20 -2.12
N VAL A 13 -7.48 -11.38 -3.15
CA VAL A 13 -6.49 -11.23 -4.25
C VAL A 13 -5.17 -10.72 -3.70
N SER A 14 -5.18 -9.71 -2.84
CA SER A 14 -3.96 -9.15 -2.26
C SER A 14 -3.19 -10.19 -1.44
N THR A 15 -3.91 -10.99 -0.65
CA THR A 15 -3.30 -12.06 0.17
C THR A 15 -2.72 -13.17 -0.70
N LEU A 16 -3.40 -13.56 -1.79
CA LEU A 16 -2.88 -14.56 -2.74
C LEU A 16 -1.62 -14.07 -3.47
N ILE A 17 -1.60 -12.80 -3.90
CA ILE A 17 -0.39 -12.19 -4.49
C ILE A 17 0.78 -12.24 -3.50
N MET A 18 0.54 -11.90 -2.23
CA MET A 18 1.55 -12.00 -1.18
C MET A 18 2.04 -13.42 -0.98
N ALA A 19 1.13 -14.41 -0.95
CA ALA A 19 1.49 -15.81 -0.77
C ALA A 19 2.41 -16.30 -1.89
N ILE A 20 2.11 -15.98 -3.15
CA ILE A 20 2.93 -16.33 -4.31
C ILE A 20 4.34 -15.72 -4.17
N GLY A 21 4.44 -14.42 -3.91
CA GLY A 21 5.72 -13.73 -3.74
C GLY A 21 6.55 -14.28 -2.58
N THR A 22 5.87 -14.60 -1.47
CA THR A 22 6.53 -15.16 -0.28
C THR A 22 7.00 -16.58 -0.49
N TYR A 23 6.16 -17.44 -1.05
CA TYR A 23 6.48 -18.85 -1.20
C TYR A 23 7.55 -19.09 -2.27
N PHE A 24 7.31 -18.65 -3.50
CA PHE A 24 8.17 -18.99 -4.64
C PHE A 24 9.50 -18.23 -4.66
N PHE A 25 9.54 -17.00 -4.16
CA PHE A 25 10.73 -16.16 -4.31
C PHE A 25 11.45 -15.88 -2.99
N LYS A 26 10.70 -15.73 -1.89
CA LYS A 26 11.32 -15.36 -0.62
C LYS A 26 11.80 -16.57 0.17
N PHE A 27 10.95 -17.58 0.38
CA PHE A 27 11.29 -18.77 1.17
C PHE A 27 12.40 -19.59 0.53
N THR A 28 12.35 -19.78 -0.78
CA THR A 28 13.34 -20.53 -1.54
C THR A 28 14.74 -19.92 -1.53
N ASN A 29 14.84 -18.59 -1.41
CA ASN A 29 16.10 -17.85 -1.33
C ASN A 29 16.56 -17.55 0.11
N ASN A 30 15.83 -18.00 1.12
CA ASN A 30 16.12 -17.72 2.53
C ASN A 30 16.16 -16.22 2.87
N PHE A 31 15.41 -15.36 2.17
CA PHE A 31 15.37 -13.94 2.48
C PHE A 31 14.62 -13.69 3.79
N THR A 32 15.24 -12.96 4.73
CA THR A 32 14.76 -12.79 6.11
C THR A 32 14.00 -11.48 6.36
N PHE A 33 13.78 -10.63 5.35
CA PHE A 33 12.96 -9.42 5.48
C PHE A 33 11.45 -9.76 5.54
N GLY A 34 10.62 -8.78 5.92
CA GLY A 34 9.14 -8.90 5.93
C GLY A 34 8.60 -9.57 7.18
N GLY A 35 9.14 -9.21 8.31
CA GLY A 35 8.61 -9.48 9.63
C GLY A 35 8.50 -10.95 10.00
N ILE A 36 7.33 -11.37 10.43
CA ILE A 36 7.12 -12.76 10.87
C ILE A 36 7.44 -13.78 9.76
N THR A 37 7.18 -13.45 8.50
CA THR A 37 7.59 -14.35 7.40
C THR A 37 9.12 -14.42 7.25
N GLY A 38 9.85 -13.37 7.62
CA GLY A 38 11.31 -13.39 7.72
C GLY A 38 11.80 -14.20 8.91
N LEU A 39 11.17 -14.01 10.08
CA LEU A 39 11.45 -14.81 11.27
C LEU A 39 11.12 -16.29 11.04
N ALA A 40 10.07 -16.60 10.27
CA ALA A 40 9.71 -17.96 9.90
C ALA A 40 10.82 -18.66 9.10
N VAL A 41 11.50 -17.94 8.20
CA VAL A 41 12.68 -18.46 7.48
C VAL A 41 13.82 -18.78 8.45
N LEU A 42 14.07 -17.91 9.45
CA LEU A 42 15.11 -18.17 10.47
C LEU A 42 14.79 -19.42 11.30
N ILE A 43 13.55 -19.57 11.75
CA ILE A 43 13.12 -20.72 12.55
C ILE A 43 13.11 -22.01 11.73
N ALA A 44 12.67 -21.97 10.48
CA ALA A 44 12.72 -23.13 9.59
C ALA A 44 14.14 -23.67 9.42
N LYS A 45 15.15 -22.80 9.42
CA LYS A 45 16.58 -23.20 9.36
C LYS A 45 17.01 -24.01 10.58
N THR A 46 16.39 -23.80 11.75
CA THR A 46 16.70 -24.60 12.96
C THR A 46 16.07 -25.98 12.94
N GLY A 47 15.15 -26.27 12.01
CA GLY A 47 14.43 -27.55 11.91
C GLY A 47 13.34 -27.76 12.95
N LEU A 48 13.01 -26.75 13.77
CA LEU A 48 12.00 -26.86 14.82
C LEU A 48 10.57 -26.88 14.26
N MET A 49 10.30 -26.05 13.24
CA MET A 49 8.99 -25.94 12.59
C MET A 49 9.18 -25.58 11.11
N THR A 50 8.14 -25.83 10.28
CA THR A 50 8.12 -25.30 8.93
C THR A 50 7.92 -23.77 8.94
N ALA A 51 8.36 -23.07 7.88
CA ALA A 51 8.17 -21.63 7.79
C ALA A 51 6.67 -21.27 7.81
N SER A 52 5.83 -22.08 7.19
CA SER A 52 4.37 -21.86 7.12
C SER A 52 3.70 -22.03 8.48
N ASP A 53 4.05 -23.08 9.22
CA ASP A 53 3.47 -23.35 10.55
C ASP A 53 3.85 -22.27 11.57
N PHE A 54 5.15 -21.90 11.60
CA PHE A 54 5.60 -20.81 12.47
C PHE A 54 4.92 -19.49 12.14
N ASN A 55 4.81 -19.15 10.84
CA ASN A 55 4.12 -17.95 10.40
C ASN A 55 2.66 -17.90 10.89
N PHE A 56 1.96 -19.04 10.86
CA PHE A 56 0.58 -19.13 11.36
C PHE A 56 0.50 -18.84 12.85
N VAL A 57 1.27 -19.54 13.68
CA VAL A 57 1.24 -19.40 15.14
C VAL A 57 1.61 -18.00 15.58
N ALA A 58 2.71 -17.44 15.04
CA ALA A 58 3.18 -16.12 15.40
C ALA A 58 2.22 -15.01 14.94
N SER A 59 1.63 -15.14 13.74
CA SER A 59 0.64 -14.19 13.24
C SER A 59 -0.65 -14.19 14.08
N MET A 60 -1.11 -15.36 14.54
CA MET A 60 -2.28 -15.46 15.41
C MET A 60 -2.02 -14.81 16.78
N THR A 61 -0.83 -14.97 17.33
CA THR A 61 -0.44 -14.34 18.60
C THR A 61 -0.46 -12.81 18.48
N LEU A 62 0.14 -12.26 17.42
CA LEU A 62 0.15 -10.82 17.19
C LEU A 62 -1.23 -10.26 16.82
N LEU A 63 -2.11 -11.09 16.25
CA LEU A 63 -3.48 -10.70 15.95
C LEU A 63 -4.28 -10.37 17.22
N VAL A 64 -4.06 -11.10 18.31
CA VAL A 64 -4.71 -10.82 19.62
C VAL A 64 -4.31 -9.42 20.10
N ILE A 65 -3.03 -9.07 20.00
CA ILE A 65 -2.53 -7.73 20.35
C ILE A 65 -3.16 -6.67 19.43
N GLY A 66 -3.18 -6.94 18.14
CA GLY A 66 -3.79 -6.06 17.14
C GLY A 66 -5.30 -5.82 17.40
N MET A 67 -6.02 -6.83 17.85
CA MET A 67 -7.44 -6.70 18.19
C MET A 67 -7.67 -5.70 19.34
N ILE A 68 -6.83 -5.76 20.36
CA ILE A 68 -6.94 -4.86 21.53
C ILE A 68 -6.62 -3.41 21.11
N VAL A 69 -5.57 -3.22 20.30
CA VAL A 69 -5.02 -1.89 20.01
C VAL A 69 -5.68 -1.21 18.81
N LEU A 70 -5.92 -1.95 17.73
CA LEU A 70 -6.45 -1.43 16.46
C LEU A 70 -7.95 -1.66 16.28
N GLY A 71 -8.54 -2.46 17.16
CA GLY A 71 -9.98 -2.68 17.22
C GLY A 71 -10.50 -3.86 16.40
N LYS A 72 -11.76 -4.24 16.70
CA LYS A 72 -12.39 -5.48 16.18
C LYS A 72 -12.54 -5.51 14.65
N LYS A 73 -12.81 -4.37 14.00
CA LYS A 73 -12.98 -4.30 12.55
C LYS A 73 -11.68 -4.59 11.80
N PHE A 74 -10.55 -4.03 12.28
CA PHE A 74 -9.23 -4.33 11.75
C PHE A 74 -8.87 -5.80 11.98
N ALA A 75 -9.06 -6.28 13.22
CA ALA A 75 -8.72 -7.65 13.59
C ALA A 75 -9.49 -8.70 12.76
N ALA A 76 -10.77 -8.50 12.51
CA ALA A 76 -11.57 -9.45 11.71
C ALA A 76 -11.06 -9.59 10.27
N LYS A 77 -10.72 -8.46 9.62
CA LYS A 77 -10.15 -8.46 8.26
C LYS A 77 -8.76 -9.11 8.26
N THR A 78 -7.92 -8.72 9.21
CA THR A 78 -6.55 -9.23 9.35
C THR A 78 -6.55 -10.72 9.69
N ALA A 79 -7.46 -11.20 10.54
CA ALA A 79 -7.63 -12.64 10.82
C ALA A 79 -7.90 -13.43 9.54
N TYR A 80 -8.84 -12.96 8.73
CA TYR A 80 -9.14 -13.58 7.44
C TYR A 80 -7.89 -13.65 6.55
N CYS A 81 -7.17 -12.52 6.38
CA CYS A 81 -5.97 -12.47 5.54
C CYS A 81 -4.84 -13.36 6.10
N SER A 82 -4.61 -13.36 7.42
CA SER A 82 -3.57 -14.18 8.06
C SER A 82 -3.85 -15.66 7.91
N ILE A 83 -5.09 -16.09 8.11
CA ILE A 83 -5.50 -17.50 7.91
C ILE A 83 -5.35 -17.88 6.44
N LEU A 84 -5.86 -17.07 5.53
CA LEU A 84 -5.77 -17.31 4.09
C LEU A 84 -4.31 -17.39 3.63
N LEU A 85 -3.46 -16.48 4.08
CA LEU A 85 -2.02 -16.48 3.77
C LEU A 85 -1.37 -17.78 4.25
N SER A 86 -1.56 -18.14 5.51
CA SER A 86 -0.93 -19.33 6.11
C SER A 86 -1.45 -20.62 5.46
N VAL A 87 -2.75 -20.73 5.21
CA VAL A 87 -3.34 -21.89 4.51
C VAL A 87 -2.78 -21.98 3.09
N THR A 88 -2.67 -20.87 2.38
CA THR A 88 -2.12 -20.86 1.01
C THR A 88 -0.64 -21.25 1.01
N LEU A 89 0.16 -20.73 1.96
CA LEU A 89 1.57 -21.10 2.09
C LEU A 89 1.72 -22.61 2.38
N SER A 90 0.97 -23.13 3.36
CA SER A 90 0.99 -24.57 3.70
C SER A 90 0.50 -25.45 2.54
N PHE A 91 -0.49 -24.99 1.80
CA PHE A 91 -0.97 -25.69 0.60
C PHE A 91 0.11 -25.73 -0.49
N LEU A 92 0.75 -24.61 -0.78
CA LEU A 92 1.84 -24.54 -1.77
C LEU A 92 3.02 -25.40 -1.36
N GLU A 93 3.38 -25.42 -0.08
CA GLU A 93 4.47 -26.25 0.46
C GLU A 93 4.22 -27.75 0.25
N ARG A 94 2.94 -28.20 0.31
CA ARG A 94 2.56 -29.60 0.10
C ARG A 94 2.40 -29.98 -1.37
N VAL A 95 1.81 -29.09 -2.19
CA VAL A 95 1.47 -29.38 -3.59
C VAL A 95 2.64 -29.11 -4.53
N CYS A 96 3.45 -28.11 -4.22
CA CYS A 96 4.59 -27.71 -5.05
C CYS A 96 5.85 -27.52 -4.18
N PRO A 97 6.40 -28.61 -3.57
CA PRO A 97 7.55 -28.49 -2.67
C PRO A 97 8.79 -28.00 -3.44
N MET A 98 9.22 -26.78 -3.12
CA MET A 98 10.39 -26.15 -3.72
C MET A 98 11.65 -26.49 -2.92
N LYS A 99 12.62 -27.15 -3.56
CA LYS A 99 13.93 -27.49 -2.96
C LYS A 99 15.04 -26.48 -3.28
N ALA A 100 14.82 -25.65 -4.28
CA ALA A 100 15.76 -24.64 -4.75
C ALA A 100 15.00 -23.42 -5.30
N PRO A 101 15.64 -22.26 -5.45
CA PRO A 101 15.10 -21.11 -6.15
C PRO A 101 14.63 -21.44 -7.57
N LEU A 102 13.70 -20.65 -8.11
CA LEU A 102 13.16 -20.82 -9.47
C LEU A 102 14.22 -20.53 -10.54
N THR A 103 15.13 -19.60 -10.23
CA THR A 103 16.21 -19.20 -11.14
C THR A 103 17.55 -19.21 -10.42
N ASP A 104 18.63 -19.14 -11.19
CA ASP A 104 20.00 -18.99 -10.70
C ASP A 104 20.39 -17.53 -10.43
N GLN A 105 19.43 -16.60 -10.54
CA GLN A 105 19.66 -15.15 -10.41
C GLN A 105 19.01 -14.58 -9.15
N PRO A 106 19.67 -14.57 -7.98
CA PRO A 106 19.07 -14.13 -6.72
C PRO A 106 18.54 -12.70 -6.74
N MET A 107 19.15 -11.80 -7.54
CA MET A 107 18.70 -10.43 -7.66
C MET A 107 17.35 -10.33 -8.39
N LEU A 108 17.14 -11.13 -9.42
CA LEU A 108 15.85 -11.22 -10.13
C LEU A 108 14.77 -11.73 -9.19
N GLU A 109 15.05 -12.78 -8.45
CA GLU A 109 14.11 -13.34 -7.48
C GLU A 109 13.82 -12.37 -6.33
N LEU A 110 14.81 -11.61 -5.87
CA LEU A 110 14.63 -10.56 -4.88
C LEU A 110 13.61 -9.51 -5.36
N CYS A 111 13.66 -9.10 -6.63
CA CYS A 111 12.70 -8.15 -7.18
C CYS A 111 11.25 -8.66 -7.03
N PHE A 112 10.98 -9.93 -7.35
CA PHE A 112 9.64 -10.52 -7.19
C PHE A 112 9.29 -10.78 -5.72
N ALA A 113 10.26 -11.20 -4.89
CA ALA A 113 10.10 -11.37 -3.45
C ALA A 113 9.73 -10.07 -2.74
N ILE A 114 10.09 -8.92 -3.29
CA ILE A 114 9.75 -7.58 -2.80
C ILE A 114 8.43 -7.12 -3.41
N ALA A 115 8.33 -7.09 -4.75
CA ALA A 115 7.25 -6.41 -5.46
C ALA A 115 5.87 -7.01 -5.16
N LEU A 116 5.75 -8.34 -5.19
CA LEU A 116 4.47 -9.01 -4.98
C LEU A 116 3.95 -8.84 -3.53
N PRO A 117 4.75 -9.10 -2.47
CA PRO A 117 4.29 -8.84 -1.11
C PRO A 117 4.09 -7.36 -0.80
N ALA A 118 4.91 -6.45 -1.35
CA ALA A 118 4.73 -5.02 -1.14
C ALA A 118 3.42 -4.52 -1.72
N LEU A 119 3.07 -4.93 -2.94
CA LEU A 119 1.78 -4.61 -3.57
C LEU A 119 0.61 -5.14 -2.75
N GLY A 120 0.66 -6.41 -2.35
CA GLY A 120 -0.38 -7.02 -1.53
C GLY A 120 -0.53 -6.32 -0.18
N SER A 121 0.57 -6.09 0.56
CA SER A 121 0.57 -5.35 1.84
C SER A 121 0.00 -3.93 1.68
N ALA A 122 0.40 -3.20 0.64
CA ALA A 122 -0.08 -1.84 0.40
C ALA A 122 -1.60 -1.79 0.18
N ILE A 123 -2.16 -2.74 -0.58
CA ILE A 123 -3.61 -2.84 -0.76
C ILE A 123 -4.29 -3.15 0.58
N LEU A 124 -3.78 -4.11 1.36
CA LEU A 124 -4.33 -4.47 2.66
C LEU A 124 -4.31 -3.28 3.62
N PHE A 125 -3.19 -2.58 3.76
CA PHE A 125 -3.07 -1.39 4.60
C PHE A 125 -4.03 -0.27 4.18
N ASN A 126 -4.18 -0.06 2.88
CA ASN A 126 -5.07 0.97 2.33
C ASN A 126 -6.55 0.73 2.65
N ILE A 127 -6.96 -0.54 2.79
CA ILE A 127 -8.34 -0.90 3.16
C ILE A 127 -8.52 -1.18 4.67
N GLY A 128 -7.52 -0.81 5.49
CA GLY A 128 -7.54 -0.97 6.93
C GLY A 128 -7.50 -2.42 7.38
N SER A 129 -6.56 -3.18 6.84
CA SER A 129 -6.24 -4.57 7.17
C SER A 129 -4.72 -4.78 7.11
N SER A 130 -4.24 -5.96 7.44
CA SER A 130 -2.86 -6.39 7.23
C SER A 130 -2.79 -7.89 6.92
N SER A 131 -1.61 -8.38 6.54
CA SER A 131 -1.37 -9.81 6.38
C SER A 131 -1.24 -10.57 7.71
N GLY A 132 -1.21 -9.85 8.82
CA GLY A 132 -0.85 -10.37 10.13
C GLY A 132 0.63 -10.13 10.45
N GLY A 133 1.14 -10.83 11.48
CA GLY A 133 2.55 -10.74 11.84
C GLY A 133 3.01 -9.33 12.24
N THR A 134 4.25 -8.97 11.95
CA THR A 134 4.81 -7.65 12.30
C THR A 134 4.17 -6.49 11.52
N ASP A 135 3.43 -6.74 10.46
CA ASP A 135 2.60 -5.73 9.81
C ASP A 135 1.59 -5.11 10.80
N ILE A 136 1.14 -5.89 11.81
CA ILE A 136 0.31 -5.38 12.91
C ILE A 136 1.10 -4.39 13.77
N ILE A 137 2.37 -4.72 14.07
CA ILE A 137 3.26 -3.83 14.84
C ILE A 137 3.48 -2.51 14.07
N ALA A 138 3.73 -2.58 12.76
CA ALA A 138 3.86 -1.40 11.93
C ALA A 138 2.59 -0.52 11.95
N MET A 139 1.41 -1.13 11.90
CA MET A 139 0.13 -0.41 12.01
C MET A 139 -0.08 0.21 13.40
N ILE A 140 0.38 -0.43 14.46
CA ILE A 140 0.36 0.13 15.81
C ILE A 140 1.31 1.33 15.90
N LEU A 141 2.54 1.19 15.39
CA LEU A 141 3.50 2.30 15.32
C LEU A 141 2.93 3.50 14.55
N LYS A 142 2.34 3.26 13.37
CA LYS A 142 1.66 4.31 12.61
C LYS A 142 0.54 4.99 13.40
N LYS A 143 -0.22 4.24 14.20
CA LYS A 143 -1.33 4.81 14.99
C LYS A 143 -0.86 5.72 16.10
N TYR A 144 0.27 5.42 16.75
CA TYR A 144 0.76 6.15 17.94
C TYR A 144 1.97 7.05 17.66
N SER A 145 2.44 7.11 16.42
CA SER A 145 3.53 7.99 16.00
C SER A 145 3.19 8.72 14.71
N SER A 146 4.03 9.67 14.31
CA SER A 146 3.94 10.36 13.01
C SER A 146 4.57 9.58 11.85
N PHE A 147 4.95 8.33 12.05
CA PHE A 147 5.59 7.54 11.01
C PHE A 147 4.59 7.10 9.94
N ASN A 148 5.02 7.16 8.68
CA ASN A 148 4.38 6.43 7.59
C ASN A 148 4.57 4.92 7.78
N ILE A 149 3.87 4.11 6.98
CA ILE A 149 3.93 2.64 7.11
C ILE A 149 5.33 2.11 6.78
N GLY A 150 6.03 2.68 5.78
CA GLY A 150 7.37 2.24 5.40
C GLY A 150 8.40 2.32 6.53
N PRO A 151 8.65 3.49 7.13
CA PRO A 151 9.51 3.61 8.31
C PRO A 151 9.08 2.69 9.46
N ALA A 152 7.77 2.52 9.69
CA ALA A 152 7.28 1.61 10.71
C ALA A 152 7.60 0.13 10.41
N LEU A 153 7.54 -0.28 9.13
CA LEU A 153 7.96 -1.62 8.69
C LEU A 153 9.47 -1.83 8.87
N ILE A 154 10.30 -0.82 8.54
CA ILE A 154 11.74 -0.91 8.77
C ILE A 154 12.02 -1.13 10.26
N LEU A 155 11.42 -0.32 11.12
CA LEU A 155 11.66 -0.40 12.56
C LEU A 155 11.20 -1.74 13.16
N SER A 156 10.08 -2.28 12.70
CA SER A 156 9.56 -3.57 13.18
C SER A 156 10.38 -4.77 12.72
N ASP A 157 10.98 -4.69 11.53
CA ASP A 157 11.58 -5.86 10.87
C ASP A 157 13.11 -5.84 10.88
N LEU A 158 13.74 -4.71 11.25
CA LEU A 158 15.19 -4.51 11.19
C LEU A 158 15.95 -5.56 12.00
N LEU A 159 15.54 -5.83 13.23
CA LEU A 159 16.21 -6.80 14.10
C LEU A 159 16.17 -8.22 13.52
N ILE A 160 15.02 -8.59 12.93
CA ILE A 160 14.84 -9.90 12.28
C ILE A 160 15.77 -10.00 11.07
N THR A 161 15.85 -8.93 10.28
CA THR A 161 16.71 -8.88 9.09
C THR A 161 18.20 -8.96 9.47
N ILE A 162 18.60 -8.25 10.51
CA ILE A 162 19.99 -8.30 11.05
C ILE A 162 20.31 -9.73 11.55
N ALA A 163 19.40 -10.40 12.22
CA ALA A 163 19.61 -11.79 12.65
C ALA A 163 19.90 -12.73 11.47
N GLY A 164 19.40 -12.41 10.28
CA GLY A 164 19.72 -13.15 9.04
C GLY A 164 21.21 -13.21 8.71
N PHE A 165 22.00 -12.16 9.02
CA PHE A 165 23.46 -12.17 8.81
C PHE A 165 24.20 -13.19 9.67
N PHE A 166 23.67 -13.51 10.83
CA PHE A 166 24.30 -14.46 11.76
C PHE A 166 23.89 -15.90 11.51
N ILE A 167 22.71 -16.13 10.89
CA ILE A 167 22.16 -17.47 10.67
C ILE A 167 22.45 -17.98 9.26
N PHE A 168 22.48 -17.08 8.29
CA PHE A 168 22.82 -17.36 6.90
C PHE A 168 24.17 -16.74 6.53
N ASP A 169 24.52 -16.77 5.26
CA ASP A 169 25.69 -16.11 4.72
C ASP A 169 25.51 -14.59 4.56
N ILE A 170 26.62 -13.86 4.46
CA ILE A 170 26.63 -12.40 4.30
C ILE A 170 25.84 -11.97 3.06
N LYS A 171 25.91 -12.73 1.97
CA LYS A 171 25.21 -12.45 0.72
C LYS A 171 23.69 -12.43 0.94
N THR A 172 23.13 -13.44 1.59
CA THR A 172 21.71 -13.54 1.95
C THR A 172 21.29 -12.42 2.90
N GLY A 173 22.14 -12.09 3.89
CA GLY A 173 21.92 -10.97 4.79
C GLY A 173 21.83 -9.62 4.05
N LEU A 174 22.77 -9.36 3.13
CA LEU A 174 22.74 -8.12 2.31
C LEU A 174 21.50 -8.03 1.41
N TYR A 175 21.11 -9.13 0.76
CA TYR A 175 19.87 -9.16 0.00
C TYR A 175 18.65 -8.92 0.88
N SER A 176 18.65 -9.46 2.09
CA SER A 176 17.55 -9.26 3.03
C SER A 176 17.44 -7.80 3.51
N LEU A 177 18.57 -7.15 3.78
CA LEU A 177 18.59 -5.74 4.15
C LEU A 177 18.13 -4.83 3.00
N LEU A 178 18.63 -5.11 1.79
CA LEU A 178 18.19 -4.43 0.57
C LEU A 178 16.68 -4.64 0.35
N GLY A 179 16.22 -5.89 0.53
CA GLY A 179 14.81 -6.26 0.42
C GLY A 179 13.92 -5.53 1.41
N LEU A 180 14.32 -5.43 2.69
CA LEU A 180 13.60 -4.66 3.71
C LEU A 180 13.45 -3.20 3.30
N THR A 181 14.55 -2.57 2.90
CA THR A 181 14.57 -1.16 2.53
C THR A 181 13.67 -0.89 1.32
N ILE A 182 13.86 -1.62 0.22
CA ILE A 182 13.08 -1.42 -1.00
C ILE A 182 11.60 -1.74 -0.77
N ARG A 183 11.27 -2.85 -0.06
CA ARG A 183 9.88 -3.21 0.27
C ARG A 183 9.18 -2.08 1.02
N SER A 184 9.83 -1.50 2.01
CA SER A 184 9.26 -0.45 2.83
C SER A 184 8.95 0.82 2.02
N PHE A 185 9.87 1.25 1.17
CA PHE A 185 9.63 2.37 0.24
C PHE A 185 8.53 2.05 -0.78
N MET A 186 8.50 0.83 -1.33
CA MET A 186 7.47 0.43 -2.29
C MET A 186 6.07 0.42 -1.65
N VAL A 187 5.93 -0.05 -0.41
CA VAL A 187 4.65 -0.05 0.30
C VAL A 187 4.13 1.37 0.45
N ASP A 188 4.95 2.32 0.93
CA ASP A 188 4.55 3.72 1.06
C ASP A 188 4.18 4.32 -0.30
N THR A 189 5.01 4.13 -1.31
CA THR A 189 4.75 4.61 -2.67
C THR A 189 3.45 4.07 -3.24
N PHE A 190 3.14 2.79 -3.04
CA PHE A 190 1.88 2.20 -3.49
C PHE A 190 0.69 2.79 -2.73
N ILE A 191 0.75 2.91 -1.40
CA ILE A 191 -0.33 3.51 -0.61
C ILE A 191 -0.57 4.94 -1.04
N GLU A 192 0.48 5.74 -1.19
CA GLU A 192 0.38 7.11 -1.67
C GLU A 192 -0.27 7.17 -3.06
N ASN A 193 0.18 6.33 -3.99
CA ASN A 193 -0.38 6.25 -5.33
C ASN A 193 -1.84 5.81 -5.38
N PHE A 194 -2.30 4.93 -4.48
CA PHE A 194 -3.71 4.54 -4.40
C PHE A 194 -4.60 5.67 -3.90
N ASN A 195 -4.07 6.52 -3.04
CA ASN A 195 -4.79 7.66 -2.44
C ASN A 195 -4.63 8.96 -3.23
N LEU A 196 -3.85 8.94 -4.33
CA LEU A 196 -3.57 10.11 -5.13
C LEU A 196 -4.83 10.74 -5.71
N SER A 197 -5.10 11.96 -5.29
CA SER A 197 -6.11 12.85 -5.83
C SER A 197 -5.46 13.96 -6.65
N LYS A 198 -6.24 14.65 -7.45
CA LYS A 198 -5.79 15.78 -8.28
C LYS A 198 -6.41 17.06 -7.75
N TYR A 199 -5.55 18.02 -7.45
CA TYR A 199 -5.95 19.38 -7.13
C TYR A 199 -5.85 20.23 -8.39
N PHE A 200 -6.95 20.85 -8.75
CA PHE A 200 -7.05 21.74 -9.90
C PHE A 200 -7.08 23.18 -9.45
N ASN A 201 -6.30 23.98 -10.13
CA ASN A 201 -6.35 25.42 -10.11
C ASN A 201 -6.55 25.88 -11.57
N VAL A 202 -7.74 26.36 -11.89
CA VAL A 202 -8.14 26.75 -13.25
C VAL A 202 -8.33 28.25 -13.31
N VAL A 203 -7.52 28.94 -14.11
CA VAL A 203 -7.66 30.37 -14.37
C VAL A 203 -8.42 30.53 -15.67
N CYS A 204 -9.59 31.14 -15.64
CA CYS A 204 -10.51 31.30 -16.77
C CYS A 204 -11.16 32.70 -16.78
N ASP A 205 -11.79 33.03 -17.87
CA ASP A 205 -12.59 34.27 -18.00
C ASP A 205 -13.97 34.11 -17.41
N ASP A 206 -14.63 32.96 -17.70
CA ASP A 206 -15.96 32.64 -17.20
C ASP A 206 -15.90 31.31 -16.39
N PRO A 207 -16.12 31.36 -15.06
CA PRO A 207 -16.09 30.18 -14.22
C PRO A 207 -17.39 29.35 -14.24
N GLU A 208 -18.52 29.93 -14.69
CA GLU A 208 -19.85 29.34 -14.53
C GLU A 208 -19.99 27.96 -15.20
N PRO A 209 -19.63 27.77 -16.48
CA PRO A 209 -19.73 26.45 -17.13
C PRO A 209 -18.84 25.39 -16.48
N ILE A 210 -17.65 25.81 -15.98
CA ILE A 210 -16.70 24.90 -15.32
C ILE A 210 -17.24 24.47 -13.95
N CYS A 211 -17.81 25.42 -13.19
CA CYS A 211 -18.41 25.14 -11.89
C CYS A 211 -19.63 24.24 -12.02
N ASP A 212 -20.50 24.49 -12.99
CA ASP A 212 -21.66 23.66 -13.27
C ASP A 212 -21.29 22.21 -13.58
N PHE A 213 -20.27 22.03 -14.43
CA PHE A 213 -19.75 20.69 -14.74
C PHE A 213 -19.19 20.00 -13.49
N ILE A 214 -18.44 20.71 -12.62
CA ILE A 214 -17.88 20.18 -11.39
C ILE A 214 -19.00 19.74 -10.43
N VAL A 215 -20.02 20.60 -10.25
CA VAL A 215 -21.10 20.35 -9.27
C VAL A 215 -22.06 19.29 -9.76
N HIS A 216 -22.57 19.41 -10.96
CA HIS A 216 -23.66 18.57 -11.46
C HIS A 216 -23.18 17.27 -12.12
N GLU A 217 -22.05 17.30 -12.87
CA GLU A 217 -21.56 16.12 -13.58
C GLU A 217 -20.55 15.30 -12.78
N LEU A 218 -19.71 15.98 -11.97
CA LEU A 218 -18.68 15.30 -11.18
C LEU A 218 -19.11 15.08 -9.73
N ASN A 219 -20.21 15.69 -9.27
CA ASN A 219 -20.69 15.66 -7.88
C ASN A 219 -19.58 16.07 -6.90
N ARG A 220 -18.88 17.17 -7.20
CA ARG A 220 -17.81 17.74 -6.37
C ARG A 220 -18.08 19.22 -6.12
N SER A 221 -17.45 19.77 -5.09
CA SER A 221 -17.46 21.20 -4.83
C SER A 221 -16.31 21.92 -5.52
N ALA A 222 -16.53 23.19 -5.86
CA ALA A 222 -15.49 24.10 -6.31
C ALA A 222 -15.55 25.38 -5.47
N SER A 223 -14.41 26.06 -5.37
CA SER A 223 -14.30 27.40 -4.80
C SER A 223 -13.82 28.34 -5.89
N VAL A 224 -14.48 29.50 -6.00
CA VAL A 224 -14.14 30.52 -7.00
C VAL A 224 -13.52 31.72 -6.29
N PHE A 225 -12.41 32.21 -6.83
CA PHE A 225 -11.75 33.45 -6.44
C PHE A 225 -11.70 34.36 -7.62
N HIS A 226 -11.95 35.69 -7.40
CA HIS A 226 -11.76 36.71 -8.40
C HIS A 226 -10.31 37.20 -8.33
N ALA A 227 -9.69 37.35 -9.49
CA ALA A 227 -8.31 37.81 -9.63
C ALA A 227 -8.18 38.77 -10.82
N THR A 228 -7.14 39.60 -10.82
CA THR A 228 -6.83 40.47 -11.96
C THR A 228 -5.53 39.99 -12.59
N GLY A 229 -5.52 39.78 -13.89
CA GLY A 229 -4.33 39.41 -14.64
C GLY A 229 -3.28 40.51 -14.59
N ALA A 230 -2.12 40.26 -13.99
CA ALA A 230 -1.08 41.27 -13.77
C ALA A 230 -0.54 41.88 -15.07
N TYR A 231 -0.51 41.12 -16.16
CA TYR A 231 -0.04 41.62 -17.47
C TYR A 231 -1.13 42.31 -18.29
N SER A 232 -2.34 41.74 -18.30
CA SER A 232 -3.44 42.24 -19.14
C SER A 232 -4.33 43.26 -18.44
N GLY A 233 -4.31 43.34 -17.11
CA GLY A 233 -5.25 44.13 -16.31
C GLY A 233 -6.69 43.62 -16.35
N GLN A 234 -6.95 42.49 -17.00
CA GLN A 234 -8.29 41.92 -17.15
C GLN A 234 -8.70 41.12 -15.90
N ASP A 235 -10.02 41.15 -15.60
CA ASP A 235 -10.59 40.34 -14.56
C ASP A 235 -10.57 38.83 -14.98
N LYS A 236 -10.20 37.98 -14.04
CA LYS A 236 -10.12 36.52 -14.18
C LYS A 236 -10.81 35.87 -13.00
N ALA A 237 -11.24 34.65 -13.21
CA ALA A 237 -11.68 33.76 -12.12
C ALA A 237 -10.70 32.61 -11.95
N ILE A 238 -10.48 32.23 -10.70
CA ILE A 238 -9.68 31.06 -10.31
C ILE A 238 -10.61 30.05 -9.69
N VAL A 239 -10.80 28.90 -10.34
CA VAL A 239 -11.62 27.79 -9.84
C VAL A 239 -10.72 26.75 -9.21
N LEU A 240 -10.92 26.49 -7.93
CA LEU A 240 -10.22 25.45 -7.16
C LEU A 240 -11.13 24.26 -6.93
N THR A 241 -10.64 23.06 -7.23
CA THR A 241 -11.36 21.82 -6.92
C THR A 241 -10.41 20.66 -6.70
N ALA A 242 -10.86 19.66 -5.92
CA ALA A 242 -10.12 18.42 -5.68
C ALA A 242 -10.92 17.24 -6.23
N LEU A 243 -10.27 16.40 -7.03
CA LEU A 243 -10.89 15.36 -7.84
C LEU A 243 -10.11 14.05 -7.75
N ASN A 244 -10.79 12.92 -7.93
CA ASN A 244 -10.11 11.67 -8.20
C ASN A 244 -9.54 11.64 -9.63
N ARG A 245 -8.70 10.64 -9.94
CA ARG A 245 -8.03 10.53 -11.26
C ARG A 245 -9.01 10.51 -12.44
N THR A 246 -10.11 9.78 -12.32
CA THR A 246 -11.10 9.65 -13.39
C THR A 246 -11.86 10.97 -13.62
N GLN A 247 -12.28 11.63 -12.55
CA GLN A 247 -12.93 12.93 -12.60
C GLN A 247 -11.99 14.01 -13.16
N ALA A 248 -10.72 13.96 -12.79
CA ALA A 248 -9.69 14.88 -13.28
C ALA A 248 -9.52 14.82 -14.80
N VAL A 249 -9.53 13.62 -15.38
CA VAL A 249 -9.48 13.46 -16.85
C VAL A 249 -10.72 14.05 -17.51
N ARG A 250 -11.91 13.78 -16.95
CA ARG A 250 -13.17 14.35 -17.46
C ARG A 250 -13.17 15.88 -17.42
N LEU A 251 -12.81 16.48 -16.28
CA LEU A 251 -12.75 17.95 -16.14
C LEU A 251 -11.74 18.56 -17.10
N ARG A 252 -10.53 18.01 -17.19
CA ARG A 252 -9.50 18.52 -18.11
C ARG A 252 -9.98 18.52 -19.56
N ASN A 253 -10.64 17.46 -19.99
CA ASN A 253 -11.18 17.35 -21.36
C ASN A 253 -12.32 18.36 -21.58
N PHE A 254 -13.22 18.51 -20.61
CA PHE A 254 -14.29 19.51 -20.67
C PHE A 254 -13.76 20.92 -20.80
N ILE A 255 -12.81 21.33 -19.94
CA ILE A 255 -12.25 22.69 -19.99
C ILE A 255 -11.57 22.96 -21.35
N LYS A 256 -10.81 21.98 -21.86
CA LYS A 256 -10.16 22.14 -23.19
C LYS A 256 -11.14 22.36 -24.34
N MET A 257 -12.36 21.85 -24.23
CA MET A 257 -13.42 22.02 -25.24
C MET A 257 -14.19 23.32 -25.03
N THR A 258 -14.45 23.71 -23.79
CA THR A 258 -15.30 24.85 -23.44
C THR A 258 -14.53 26.16 -23.40
N ASP A 259 -13.33 26.15 -22.81
CA ASP A 259 -12.44 27.32 -22.73
C ASP A 259 -10.98 26.90 -23.08
N PRO A 260 -10.63 26.86 -24.36
CA PRO A 260 -9.28 26.50 -24.81
C PRO A 260 -8.18 27.47 -24.34
N LYS A 261 -8.56 28.68 -23.86
CA LYS A 261 -7.61 29.66 -23.33
C LYS A 261 -7.40 29.58 -21.83
N ALA A 262 -8.21 28.78 -21.13
CA ALA A 262 -8.06 28.57 -19.70
C ALA A 262 -6.68 28.01 -19.37
N PHE A 263 -6.05 28.54 -18.34
CA PHE A 263 -4.81 28.01 -17.79
C PHE A 263 -5.14 27.02 -16.67
N ILE A 264 -4.68 25.78 -16.82
CA ILE A 264 -4.96 24.70 -15.88
C ILE A 264 -3.68 24.24 -15.21
N LEU A 265 -3.57 24.43 -13.90
CA LEU A 265 -2.53 23.84 -13.07
C LEU A 265 -3.11 22.61 -12.35
N ILE A 266 -2.49 21.46 -12.55
CA ILE A 266 -2.91 20.21 -11.93
C ILE A 266 -1.78 19.71 -11.04
N SER A 267 -2.02 19.64 -9.73
CA SER A 267 -1.08 19.11 -8.76
C SER A 267 -1.58 17.77 -8.22
N ASN A 268 -0.62 16.90 -7.87
CA ASN A 268 -0.94 15.68 -7.15
C ASN A 268 -1.05 15.99 -5.65
N THR A 269 -2.02 15.39 -4.99
CA THR A 269 -2.11 15.39 -3.54
C THR A 269 -2.52 14.00 -3.06
N SER A 270 -1.78 13.46 -2.11
CA SER A 270 -2.05 12.15 -1.50
C SER A 270 -2.94 12.26 -0.27
N GLU A 271 -3.09 13.47 0.28
CA GLU A 271 -3.81 13.70 1.52
C GLU A 271 -4.82 14.83 1.37
N ILE A 272 -6.11 14.46 1.42
CA ILE A 272 -7.23 15.39 1.46
C ILE A 272 -8.13 14.95 2.60
N ILE A 273 -8.29 15.82 3.60
CA ILE A 273 -9.16 15.59 4.74
C ILE A 273 -10.43 16.39 4.53
N GLY A 274 -11.58 15.73 4.46
CA GLY A 274 -12.87 16.41 4.29
C GLY A 274 -13.98 15.51 3.76
N LYS A 275 -15.21 16.04 3.75
CA LYS A 275 -16.39 15.30 3.29
C LYS A 275 -16.24 14.91 1.81
N GLY A 276 -16.30 13.61 1.54
CA GLY A 276 -16.16 13.06 0.18
C GLY A 276 -14.74 12.57 -0.16
N PHE A 277 -13.78 12.73 0.75
CA PHE A 277 -12.44 12.16 0.73
C PHE A 277 -12.19 11.35 2.02
N HIS A 278 -11.03 11.44 2.63
CA HIS A 278 -10.79 10.76 3.91
C HIS A 278 -11.54 11.52 5.04
N SER A 279 -12.31 10.79 5.86
CA SER A 279 -12.91 11.31 7.09
C SER A 279 -11.83 11.38 8.18
N ILE A 280 -11.87 12.43 8.98
CA ILE A 280 -11.09 12.55 10.22
C ILE A 280 -11.40 11.40 11.16
#